data_a2628c18778207ebe06fce632a513768
#
_entry.id   a2628c18778207ebe06fce632a513768
#
_cell.length_a   1.000
_cell.length_b   1.000
_cell.length_c   1.000
_cell.angle_alpha   90.00
_cell.angle_beta   90.00
_cell.angle_gamma   90.00
#
_symmetry.space_group_name_H-M   'P 1'
#
loop_
_entity.id
_entity.type
_entity.pdbx_description
1 polymer ?
#
loop_
_entity_poly.entity_id
_entity_poly.type
_entity_poly.pdbx_seq_one_letter_code
_entity_poly.pdbx_strand_id
1 'polypeptide(L)'
;NEEELNRIFIDIYGLQDELTPEVDDKDITVRKADLGRDIRSFISYAVGCMFGRYSLDQEGLMFAGGDMRDIYAYYSGTFDDTANIRLDGEYTSGDGRTPFYYLPVDGKEPLECWKVDADNIIPITDEEYFTDDVVNRFVEFVKVVYGEETLEENLDFIAQALGNKGGSSREVIRNYFLKDFYTDHLKVYQKRPIYWLFDSGKLNGFKALIYMHRYNADTIGNLRVDYLHRMERIYESEINRMQDTIDNSGNAREVTVASKRKEKLQKQLKECQEYDEKIGHLALSRIEIDLDDGVKVNYEKVQTANDGKQYQVLAKI
;
A
#
# COMPACT_ATOMS: atom_id res chain seq x y z
N ASN A 1 14.12 -30.89 -9.20
CA ASN A 1 14.63 -30.34 -10.47
C ASN A 1 16.19 -30.27 -10.48
N GLU A 2 16.84 -29.76 -9.39
CA GLU A 2 18.32 -29.65 -9.35
C GLU A 2 18.99 -31.04 -9.37
N GLU A 3 18.52 -31.98 -8.58
CA GLU A 3 19.00 -33.37 -8.60
C GLU A 3 18.87 -34.02 -9.98
N GLU A 4 17.78 -33.73 -10.70
CA GLU A 4 17.59 -34.26 -12.06
C GLU A 4 18.55 -33.62 -13.05
N LEU A 5 18.82 -32.33 -12.94
CA LEU A 5 19.83 -31.65 -13.74
C LEU A 5 21.21 -32.19 -13.44
N ASN A 6 21.56 -32.39 -12.17
CA ASN A 6 22.83 -32.98 -11.76
C ASN A 6 22.98 -34.38 -12.34
N ARG A 7 21.93 -35.23 -12.28
CA ARG A 7 21.96 -36.58 -12.87
C ARG A 7 22.25 -36.52 -14.36
N ILE A 8 21.59 -35.64 -15.10
CA ILE A 8 21.81 -35.48 -16.55
C ILE A 8 23.26 -35.05 -16.83
N PHE A 9 23.80 -34.09 -16.09
CA PHE A 9 25.18 -33.64 -16.31
C PHE A 9 26.21 -34.70 -15.88
N ILE A 10 25.98 -35.38 -14.76
CA ILE A 10 26.84 -36.50 -14.31
C ILE A 10 26.90 -37.60 -15.40
N ASP A 11 25.74 -37.91 -15.98
CA ASP A 11 25.67 -38.92 -17.06
C ASP A 11 26.36 -38.45 -18.34
N ILE A 12 26.17 -37.21 -18.75
CA ILE A 12 26.82 -36.63 -19.95
C ILE A 12 28.33 -36.64 -19.82
N TYR A 13 28.86 -36.33 -18.64
CA TYR A 13 30.31 -36.25 -18.42
C TYR A 13 30.93 -37.57 -17.92
N GLY A 14 30.10 -38.59 -17.67
CA GLY A 14 30.59 -39.92 -17.21
C GLY A 14 31.18 -39.89 -15.80
N LEU A 15 30.63 -39.09 -14.91
CA LEU A 15 31.15 -38.85 -13.55
C LEU A 15 30.39 -39.62 -12.46
N GLN A 16 29.65 -40.68 -12.81
CA GLN A 16 28.81 -41.46 -11.90
C GLN A 16 29.56 -42.09 -10.73
N ASP A 17 30.83 -42.36 -10.91
CA ASP A 17 31.69 -42.94 -9.87
C ASP A 17 32.32 -41.89 -8.94
N GLU A 18 32.22 -40.60 -9.30
CA GLU A 18 32.87 -39.51 -8.57
C GLU A 18 31.86 -38.56 -7.90
N LEU A 19 30.65 -38.40 -8.48
CA LEU A 19 29.65 -37.45 -8.06
C LEU A 19 28.30 -38.11 -7.83
N THR A 20 27.53 -37.58 -6.88
CA THR A 20 26.13 -37.95 -6.65
C THR A 20 25.19 -36.80 -7.04
N PRO A 21 23.99 -37.09 -7.52
CA PRO A 21 23.06 -36.04 -7.93
C PRO A 21 22.40 -35.33 -6.76
N GLU A 22 22.48 -35.88 -5.55
CA GLU A 22 21.83 -35.33 -4.34
C GLU A 22 22.38 -33.94 -4.03
N VAL A 23 21.45 -33.03 -3.64
CA VAL A 23 21.78 -31.66 -3.26
C VAL A 23 21.31 -31.44 -1.82
N ASP A 24 22.23 -31.05 -0.96
CA ASP A 24 21.86 -30.66 0.42
C ASP A 24 20.88 -29.45 0.41
N ASP A 25 19.91 -29.46 1.29
CA ASP A 25 18.91 -28.37 1.42
C ASP A 25 19.57 -26.96 1.51
N LYS A 26 20.78 -26.86 2.09
CA LYS A 26 21.53 -25.60 2.21
C LYS A 26 22.13 -25.10 0.88
N ASP A 27 22.32 -25.99 -0.09
CA ASP A 27 22.95 -25.72 -1.39
C ASP A 27 21.90 -25.54 -2.51
N ILE A 28 20.61 -25.75 -2.19
CA ILE A 28 19.51 -25.53 -3.13
C ILE A 28 19.39 -24.03 -3.43
N THR A 29 19.55 -23.66 -4.69
CA THR A 29 19.48 -22.27 -5.17
C THR A 29 18.06 -21.77 -5.27
N VAL A 30 17.10 -22.64 -5.59
CA VAL A 30 15.66 -22.33 -5.62
C VAL A 30 15.06 -22.61 -4.26
N ARG A 31 14.60 -21.56 -3.59
CA ARG A 31 13.97 -21.69 -2.27
C ARG A 31 12.71 -22.56 -2.35
N LYS A 32 12.53 -23.46 -1.37
CA LYS A 32 11.26 -24.19 -1.20
C LYS A 32 10.10 -23.20 -1.09
N ALA A 33 8.94 -23.57 -1.66
CA ALA A 33 7.73 -22.80 -1.53
C ALA A 33 7.40 -22.60 -0.03
N ASP A 34 7.04 -21.36 0.32
CA ASP A 34 6.63 -20.96 1.67
C ASP A 34 5.39 -20.11 1.52
N LEU A 35 4.25 -20.65 1.93
CA LEU A 35 2.96 -20.00 1.74
C LEU A 35 2.92 -18.61 2.37
N GLY A 36 3.43 -18.46 3.59
CA GLY A 36 3.42 -17.17 4.27
C GLY A 36 4.28 -16.11 3.56
N ARG A 37 5.46 -16.51 3.06
CA ARG A 37 6.32 -15.64 2.25
C ARG A 37 5.67 -15.29 0.92
N ASP A 38 5.10 -16.28 0.24
CA ASP A 38 4.56 -16.10 -1.09
C ASP A 38 3.28 -15.25 -1.07
N ILE A 39 2.42 -15.38 -0.05
CA ILE A 39 1.28 -14.49 0.18
C ILE A 39 1.71 -13.05 0.52
N ARG A 40 2.77 -12.86 1.32
CA ARG A 40 3.31 -11.51 1.56
C ARG A 40 3.85 -10.86 0.30
N SER A 41 4.49 -11.65 -0.58
CA SER A 41 4.93 -11.18 -1.89
C SER A 41 3.75 -10.80 -2.78
N PHE A 42 2.68 -11.60 -2.79
CA PHE A 42 1.43 -11.27 -3.48
C PHE A 42 0.80 -9.96 -2.97
N ILE A 43 0.73 -9.76 -1.65
CA ILE A 43 0.24 -8.49 -1.07
C ILE A 43 1.12 -7.32 -1.49
N SER A 44 2.45 -7.49 -1.49
CA SER A 44 3.38 -6.46 -1.96
C SER A 44 3.19 -6.12 -3.44
N TYR A 45 2.92 -7.12 -4.28
CA TYR A 45 2.57 -6.91 -5.68
C TYR A 45 1.24 -6.16 -5.84
N ALA A 46 0.21 -6.53 -5.06
CA ALA A 46 -1.08 -5.84 -5.05
C ALA A 46 -0.92 -4.35 -4.70
N VAL A 47 -0.12 -4.03 -3.67
CA VAL A 47 0.21 -2.62 -3.33
C VAL A 47 0.92 -1.93 -4.50
N GLY A 48 1.79 -2.63 -5.21
CA GLY A 48 2.41 -2.10 -6.43
C GLY A 48 1.39 -1.76 -7.51
N CYS A 49 0.39 -2.61 -7.72
CA CYS A 49 -0.72 -2.35 -8.64
C CYS A 49 -1.60 -1.19 -8.16
N MET A 50 -1.82 -1.04 -6.84
CA MET A 50 -2.57 0.09 -6.28
C MET A 50 -1.93 1.43 -6.64
N PHE A 51 -0.61 1.51 -6.62
CA PHE A 51 0.14 2.72 -6.94
C PHE A 51 0.55 2.86 -8.42
N GLY A 52 0.21 1.90 -9.28
CA GLY A 52 0.58 1.92 -10.69
C GLY A 52 2.04 1.56 -10.97
N ARG A 53 2.75 0.98 -9.98
CA ARG A 53 4.08 0.43 -10.20
C ARG A 53 4.05 -0.80 -11.11
N TYR A 54 2.99 -1.60 -10.99
CA TYR A 54 2.71 -2.78 -11.82
C TYR A 54 1.30 -2.67 -12.40
N SER A 55 1.04 -3.44 -13.46
CA SER A 55 -0.27 -3.61 -14.08
C SER A 55 -0.73 -5.06 -13.95
N LEU A 56 -2.06 -5.28 -13.98
CA LEU A 56 -2.62 -6.61 -14.12
C LEU A 56 -2.63 -7.11 -15.57
N ASP A 57 -2.51 -6.20 -16.53
CA ASP A 57 -2.63 -6.49 -17.97
C ASP A 57 -1.27 -6.67 -18.64
N GLN A 58 -0.17 -6.26 -17.98
CA GLN A 58 1.17 -6.30 -18.57
C GLN A 58 2.24 -6.72 -17.58
N GLU A 59 3.20 -7.48 -18.08
CA GLU A 59 4.34 -7.92 -17.31
C GLU A 59 5.36 -6.78 -17.10
N GLY A 60 6.00 -6.81 -15.94
CA GLY A 60 7.12 -5.94 -15.63
C GLY A 60 6.76 -4.67 -14.87
N LEU A 61 7.72 -3.76 -14.89
CA LEU A 61 7.63 -2.48 -14.19
C LEU A 61 6.94 -1.45 -15.09
N MET A 62 5.85 -0.87 -14.59
CA MET A 62 5.06 0.11 -15.33
C MET A 62 5.52 1.53 -15.06
N PHE A 63 5.65 1.91 -13.78
CA PHE A 63 6.03 3.25 -13.40
C PHE A 63 7.07 3.23 -12.27
N ALA A 64 8.18 3.92 -12.49
CA ALA A 64 9.25 4.11 -11.51
C ALA A 64 9.87 5.51 -11.58
N GLY A 65 9.09 6.52 -11.94
CA GLY A 65 9.49 7.91 -12.12
C GLY A 65 9.20 8.41 -13.55
N GLY A 66 9.25 9.72 -13.75
CA GLY A 66 8.84 10.36 -14.99
C GLY A 66 7.39 10.86 -14.96
N ASP A 67 6.83 11.18 -16.11
CA ASP A 67 5.44 11.60 -16.23
C ASP A 67 4.53 10.38 -16.37
N MET A 68 3.56 10.23 -15.49
CA MET A 68 2.54 9.16 -15.59
C MET A 68 1.81 9.20 -16.94
N ARG A 69 1.68 10.37 -17.55
CA ARG A 69 1.08 10.54 -18.89
C ARG A 69 1.83 9.79 -19.99
N ASP A 70 3.16 9.67 -19.87
CA ASP A 70 3.99 8.96 -20.86
C ASP A 70 3.64 7.48 -20.94
N ILE A 71 3.24 6.89 -19.82
CA ILE A 71 2.82 5.49 -19.76
C ILE A 71 1.49 5.30 -20.47
N TYR A 72 0.52 6.19 -20.25
CA TYR A 72 -0.78 6.10 -20.92
C TYR A 72 -0.66 6.28 -22.42
N ALA A 73 0.19 7.18 -22.87
CA ALA A 73 0.46 7.38 -24.27
C ALA A 73 1.00 6.14 -24.96
N TYR A 74 1.94 5.47 -24.30
CA TYR A 74 2.52 4.25 -24.83
C TYR A 74 1.47 3.14 -25.01
N TYR A 75 0.48 3.06 -24.10
CA TYR A 75 -0.57 2.02 -24.15
C TYR A 75 -1.76 2.39 -25.03
N SER A 76 -2.14 3.64 -25.11
CA SER A 76 -3.31 4.06 -25.92
C SER A 76 -3.00 4.26 -27.40
N GLY A 77 -1.74 4.37 -27.77
CA GLY A 77 -1.31 4.61 -29.17
C GLY A 77 -1.79 5.95 -29.75
N THR A 78 -2.40 6.81 -28.95
CA THR A 78 -2.94 8.11 -29.41
C THR A 78 -2.59 9.20 -28.41
N PHE A 79 -1.63 10.06 -28.75
CA PHE A 79 -1.42 11.35 -28.12
C PHE A 79 -2.19 12.43 -28.88
N ASP A 80 -3.00 13.18 -28.18
CA ASP A 80 -3.44 14.48 -28.63
C ASP A 80 -2.55 15.53 -27.96
N ASP A 81 -1.98 16.44 -28.74
CA ASP A 81 -1.09 17.55 -28.29
C ASP A 81 -1.72 18.47 -27.23
N THR A 82 -3.00 18.26 -26.89
CA THR A 82 -3.76 19.06 -25.92
C THR A 82 -3.73 18.50 -24.49
N ALA A 83 -2.91 17.49 -24.19
CA ALA A 83 -2.76 16.86 -22.88
C ALA A 83 -4.04 16.24 -22.28
N ASN A 84 -5.03 15.89 -23.11
CA ASN A 84 -6.24 15.21 -22.67
C ASN A 84 -6.16 13.73 -23.01
N ILE A 85 -6.12 12.88 -22.00
CA ILE A 85 -6.22 11.43 -22.15
C ILE A 85 -7.71 11.09 -22.28
N ARG A 86 -8.09 10.48 -23.39
CA ARG A 86 -9.46 10.04 -23.63
C ARG A 86 -9.63 8.61 -23.15
N LEU A 87 -10.40 8.44 -22.08
CA LEU A 87 -10.78 7.14 -21.55
C LEU A 87 -12.30 6.99 -21.74
N ASP A 88 -12.73 6.01 -22.50
CA ASP A 88 -14.16 5.68 -22.77
C ASP A 88 -15.03 6.87 -23.17
N GLY A 89 -14.48 7.84 -23.89
CA GLY A 89 -15.22 8.99 -24.40
C GLY A 89 -15.38 10.16 -23.43
N GLU A 90 -14.88 10.07 -22.21
CA GLU A 90 -14.85 11.18 -21.26
C GLU A 90 -13.47 11.84 -21.23
N TYR A 91 -13.47 13.19 -21.16
CA TYR A 91 -12.24 13.96 -21.04
C TYR A 91 -11.83 14.10 -19.57
N THR A 92 -10.60 13.77 -19.26
CA THR A 92 -10.04 14.03 -17.95
C THR A 92 -9.20 15.30 -18.00
N SER A 93 -9.47 16.24 -17.11
CA SER A 93 -8.68 17.48 -17.01
C SER A 93 -7.28 17.16 -16.47
N GLY A 94 -6.24 17.81 -17.00
CA GLY A 94 -4.83 17.59 -16.64
C GLY A 94 -4.41 18.04 -15.23
N ASP A 95 -5.33 18.04 -14.25
CA ASP A 95 -5.08 18.46 -12.86
C ASP A 95 -4.55 17.33 -11.94
N GLY A 96 -4.26 16.14 -12.51
CA GLY A 96 -3.72 14.99 -11.80
C GLY A 96 -4.68 14.31 -10.81
N ARG A 97 -5.94 14.72 -10.75
CA ARG A 97 -6.95 14.20 -9.80
C ARG A 97 -7.90 13.18 -10.39
N THR A 98 -7.74 12.86 -11.68
CA THR A 98 -8.65 11.95 -12.37
C THR A 98 -8.19 10.50 -12.18
N PRO A 99 -9.11 9.58 -11.91
CA PRO A 99 -8.74 8.17 -11.77
C PRO A 99 -8.16 7.63 -13.07
N PHE A 100 -7.02 6.98 -12.98
CA PHE A 100 -6.37 6.35 -14.10
C PHE A 100 -6.99 4.98 -14.36
N TYR A 101 -7.33 4.72 -15.63
CA TYR A 101 -7.78 3.40 -16.11
C TYR A 101 -6.69 2.81 -16.99
N TYR A 102 -6.43 1.52 -16.86
CA TYR A 102 -5.63 0.81 -17.83
C TYR A 102 -6.49 0.49 -19.06
N LEU A 103 -6.04 0.90 -20.23
CA LEU A 103 -6.65 0.45 -21.47
C LEU A 103 -6.04 -0.89 -21.89
N PRO A 104 -6.85 -1.85 -22.33
CA PRO A 104 -6.33 -3.13 -22.79
C PRO A 104 -5.50 -2.94 -24.06
N VAL A 105 -4.37 -3.63 -24.11
CA VAL A 105 -3.61 -3.82 -25.33
C VAL A 105 -4.29 -4.95 -26.11
N ASP A 106 -4.40 -4.82 -27.44
CA ASP A 106 -4.93 -5.84 -28.37
C ASP A 106 -6.44 -6.08 -28.39
N GLY A 107 -7.27 -5.06 -28.15
CA GLY A 107 -8.72 -5.15 -28.45
C GLY A 107 -9.49 -6.15 -27.58
N LYS A 108 -8.92 -6.57 -26.46
CA LYS A 108 -9.66 -7.28 -25.41
C LYS A 108 -10.47 -6.27 -24.61
N GLU A 109 -11.74 -6.59 -24.33
CA GLU A 109 -12.51 -5.85 -23.33
C GLU A 109 -11.67 -5.73 -22.06
N PRO A 110 -11.55 -4.53 -21.44
CA PRO A 110 -10.84 -4.41 -20.17
C PRO A 110 -11.47 -5.38 -19.19
N LEU A 111 -10.68 -6.22 -18.55
CA LEU A 111 -11.05 -6.80 -17.26
C LEU A 111 -11.47 -5.60 -16.42
N GLU A 112 -12.66 -5.62 -15.79
CA GLU A 112 -13.24 -4.48 -15.06
C GLU A 112 -12.14 -3.61 -14.47
N CYS A 113 -11.88 -2.45 -15.10
CA CYS A 113 -10.61 -1.74 -15.07
C CYS A 113 -10.09 -1.59 -13.65
N TRP A 114 -8.96 -2.23 -13.32
CA TRP A 114 -8.28 -1.97 -12.07
C TRP A 114 -7.88 -0.50 -12.00
N LYS A 115 -8.42 0.22 -11.00
CA LYS A 115 -8.14 1.65 -10.85
C LYS A 115 -6.91 1.86 -9.99
N VAL A 116 -5.88 2.46 -10.57
CA VAL A 116 -4.74 2.96 -9.82
C VAL A 116 -5.20 4.06 -8.88
N ASP A 117 -4.59 4.16 -7.71
CA ASP A 117 -4.84 5.25 -6.78
C ASP A 117 -4.56 6.61 -7.42
N ALA A 118 -5.51 7.55 -7.32
CA ALA A 118 -5.45 8.80 -8.06
C ALA A 118 -4.40 9.78 -7.51
N ASP A 119 -4.34 9.93 -6.19
CA ASP A 119 -3.56 10.98 -5.50
C ASP A 119 -2.28 10.47 -4.83
N ASN A 120 -1.98 9.17 -5.00
CA ASN A 120 -0.80 8.54 -4.40
C ASN A 120 -0.85 8.44 -2.87
N ILE A 121 -2.03 8.43 -2.25
CA ILE A 121 -2.17 8.38 -0.80
C ILE A 121 -3.18 7.31 -0.41
N ILE A 122 -2.71 6.18 0.15
CA ILE A 122 -3.57 5.08 0.58
C ILE A 122 -3.56 5.00 2.11
N PRO A 123 -4.66 5.33 2.79
CA PRO A 123 -4.74 5.27 4.24
C PRO A 123 -4.69 3.83 4.76
N ILE A 124 -4.05 3.67 5.93
CA ILE A 124 -4.03 2.43 6.71
C ILE A 124 -4.65 2.73 8.07
N THR A 125 -5.85 2.22 8.29
CA THR A 125 -6.63 2.50 9.50
C THR A 125 -6.91 1.23 10.31
N ASP A 126 -7.12 1.37 11.60
CA ASP A 126 -7.43 0.24 12.49
C ASP A 126 -8.89 -0.23 12.39
N GLU A 127 -9.72 0.58 11.77
CA GLU A 127 -11.11 0.26 11.39
C GLU A 127 -11.41 0.86 10.00
N GLU A 128 -12.56 0.55 9.45
CA GLU A 128 -12.97 1.04 8.12
C GLU A 128 -13.50 2.48 8.20
N TYR A 129 -12.59 3.46 8.15
CA TYR A 129 -12.92 4.87 8.16
C TYR A 129 -12.93 5.52 6.78
N PHE A 130 -12.23 4.92 5.82
CA PHE A 130 -12.14 5.38 4.44
C PHE A 130 -12.57 4.26 3.50
N THR A 131 -13.30 4.63 2.44
CA THR A 131 -13.73 3.69 1.39
C THR A 131 -12.58 3.19 0.53
N ASP A 132 -11.49 3.94 0.49
CA ASP A 132 -10.26 3.72 -0.27
C ASP A 132 -9.07 3.32 0.60
N ASP A 133 -9.33 2.81 1.82
CA ASP A 133 -8.27 2.30 2.66
C ASP A 133 -7.58 1.07 2.03
N VAL A 134 -6.37 0.77 2.48
CA VAL A 134 -5.54 -0.30 1.92
C VAL A 134 -6.23 -1.66 1.92
N VAL A 135 -7.10 -1.94 2.90
CA VAL A 135 -7.81 -3.23 2.98
C VAL A 135 -8.92 -3.31 1.96
N ASN A 136 -9.71 -2.24 1.81
CA ASN A 136 -10.78 -2.18 0.81
C ASN A 136 -10.19 -2.26 -0.60
N ARG A 137 -9.09 -1.55 -0.86
CA ARG A 137 -8.33 -1.65 -2.11
C ARG A 137 -7.79 -3.05 -2.35
N PHE A 138 -7.29 -3.71 -1.31
CA PHE A 138 -6.80 -5.09 -1.42
C PHE A 138 -7.92 -6.10 -1.68
N VAL A 139 -9.06 -5.96 -1.03
CA VAL A 139 -10.26 -6.79 -1.28
C VAL A 139 -10.75 -6.61 -2.72
N GLU A 140 -10.80 -5.37 -3.22
CA GLU A 140 -11.13 -5.08 -4.62
C GLU A 140 -10.11 -5.72 -5.58
N PHE A 141 -8.83 -5.62 -5.28
CA PHE A 141 -7.77 -6.28 -6.05
C PHE A 141 -7.98 -7.80 -6.13
N VAL A 142 -8.23 -8.47 -5.00
CA VAL A 142 -8.48 -9.92 -4.97
C VAL A 142 -9.72 -10.28 -5.77
N LYS A 143 -10.78 -9.46 -5.68
CA LYS A 143 -12.00 -9.63 -6.47
C LYS A 143 -11.75 -9.54 -7.97
N VAL A 144 -10.98 -8.55 -8.42
CA VAL A 144 -10.64 -8.36 -9.83
C VAL A 144 -9.78 -9.50 -10.36
N VAL A 145 -8.81 -9.98 -9.57
CA VAL A 145 -7.88 -11.04 -10.01
C VAL A 145 -8.54 -12.42 -10.05
N TYR A 146 -9.37 -12.75 -9.07
CA TYR A 146 -9.89 -14.12 -8.87
C TYR A 146 -11.40 -14.25 -9.06
N GLY A 147 -12.11 -13.16 -9.25
CA GLY A 147 -13.58 -13.15 -9.38
C GLY A 147 -14.31 -13.00 -8.04
N GLU A 148 -15.55 -12.55 -8.12
CA GLU A 148 -16.41 -12.30 -6.95
C GLU A 148 -16.83 -13.61 -6.26
N GLU A 149 -17.05 -14.68 -7.04
CA GLU A 149 -17.54 -15.95 -6.54
C GLU A 149 -16.57 -16.63 -5.56
N THR A 150 -15.25 -16.39 -5.72
CA THR A 150 -14.22 -17.01 -4.88
C THR A 150 -13.62 -16.02 -3.86
N LEU A 151 -14.13 -14.81 -3.78
CA LEU A 151 -13.54 -13.71 -2.98
C LEU A 151 -13.36 -14.12 -1.52
N GLU A 152 -14.39 -14.59 -0.85
CA GLU A 152 -14.32 -14.92 0.58
C GLU A 152 -13.38 -16.10 0.84
N GLU A 153 -13.37 -17.11 -0.02
CA GLU A 153 -12.45 -18.25 0.08
C GLU A 153 -10.99 -17.79 -0.07
N ASN A 154 -10.70 -16.90 -1.02
CA ASN A 154 -9.37 -16.36 -1.23
C ASN A 154 -8.93 -15.47 -0.05
N LEU A 155 -9.80 -14.64 0.51
CA LEU A 155 -9.50 -13.85 1.69
C LEU A 155 -9.22 -14.72 2.91
N ASP A 156 -9.96 -15.81 3.10
CA ASP A 156 -9.74 -16.78 4.18
C ASP A 156 -8.40 -17.50 4.01
N PHE A 157 -8.06 -17.90 2.80
CA PHE A 157 -6.77 -18.51 2.48
C PHE A 157 -5.60 -17.56 2.77
N ILE A 158 -5.72 -16.29 2.36
CA ILE A 158 -4.72 -15.24 2.64
C ILE A 158 -4.58 -15.02 4.15
N ALA A 159 -5.70 -14.91 4.87
CA ALA A 159 -5.69 -14.73 6.32
C ALA A 159 -5.02 -15.90 7.06
N GLN A 160 -5.29 -17.15 6.64
CA GLN A 160 -4.61 -18.32 7.18
C GLN A 160 -3.10 -18.28 6.96
N ALA A 161 -2.65 -17.91 5.77
CA ALA A 161 -1.23 -17.76 5.44
C ALA A 161 -0.54 -16.67 6.25
N LEU A 162 -1.27 -15.61 6.63
CA LEU A 162 -0.79 -14.53 7.52
C LEU A 162 -0.82 -14.91 9.01
N GLY A 163 -1.35 -16.09 9.38
CA GLY A 163 -1.35 -16.61 10.75
C GLY A 163 -2.65 -16.40 11.53
N ASN A 164 -3.73 -16.00 10.88
CA ASN A 164 -5.12 -15.99 11.41
C ASN A 164 -5.33 -15.20 12.72
N LYS A 165 -4.65 -14.06 12.87
CA LYS A 165 -4.72 -13.21 14.07
C LYS A 165 -5.80 -12.14 13.92
N GLY A 166 -7.08 -12.52 14.07
CA GLY A 166 -8.24 -11.62 14.00
C GLY A 166 -9.55 -12.39 14.06
N GLY A 167 -10.67 -11.67 14.18
CA GLY A 167 -12.03 -12.22 14.22
C GLY A 167 -12.62 -12.50 12.84
N SER A 168 -12.01 -11.95 11.77
CA SER A 168 -12.39 -12.16 10.38
C SER A 168 -11.17 -12.05 9.48
N SER A 169 -11.26 -12.56 8.25
CA SER A 169 -10.18 -12.51 7.26
C SER A 169 -9.76 -11.08 6.94
N ARG A 170 -10.72 -10.16 6.80
CA ARG A 170 -10.45 -8.72 6.61
C ARG A 170 -9.75 -8.09 7.80
N GLU A 171 -10.09 -8.47 9.03
CA GLU A 171 -9.40 -8.00 10.24
C GLU A 171 -7.96 -8.52 10.31
N VAL A 172 -7.71 -9.78 9.94
CA VAL A 172 -6.36 -10.35 9.85
C VAL A 172 -5.51 -9.56 8.86
N ILE A 173 -6.05 -9.31 7.66
CA ILE A 173 -5.39 -8.54 6.60
C ILE A 173 -5.12 -7.09 7.08
N ARG A 174 -6.08 -6.44 7.74
CA ARG A 174 -5.93 -5.11 8.33
C ARG A 174 -4.82 -5.07 9.37
N ASN A 175 -4.78 -6.07 10.26
CA ASN A 175 -3.72 -6.20 11.26
C ASN A 175 -2.33 -6.38 10.63
N TYR A 176 -2.24 -7.11 9.51
CA TYR A 176 -0.99 -7.27 8.77
C TYR A 176 -0.51 -5.93 8.20
N PHE A 177 -1.38 -5.17 7.52
CA PHE A 177 -1.02 -3.84 7.00
C PHE A 177 -0.61 -2.87 8.10
N LEU A 178 -1.31 -2.86 9.24
CA LEU A 178 -1.02 -1.96 10.36
C LEU A 178 0.32 -2.25 11.05
N LYS A 179 0.75 -3.51 11.12
CA LYS A 179 1.83 -3.94 12.02
C LYS A 179 3.06 -4.49 11.29
N ASP A 180 2.83 -5.28 10.23
CA ASP A 180 3.87 -6.15 9.68
C ASP A 180 4.28 -5.75 8.25
N PHE A 181 3.36 -5.29 7.41
CA PHE A 181 3.61 -5.00 6.00
C PHE A 181 4.82 -4.08 5.78
N TYR A 182 4.89 -2.96 6.49
CA TYR A 182 6.00 -2.01 6.31
C TYR A 182 7.34 -2.60 6.77
N THR A 183 7.34 -3.40 7.82
CA THR A 183 8.54 -4.12 8.28
C THR A 183 9.02 -5.13 7.24
N ASP A 184 8.11 -5.86 6.61
CA ASP A 184 8.45 -6.79 5.54
C ASP A 184 8.93 -6.05 4.28
N HIS A 185 8.30 -4.92 3.94
CA HIS A 185 8.76 -4.04 2.87
C HIS A 185 10.20 -3.54 3.10
N LEU A 186 10.52 -3.08 4.32
CA LEU A 186 11.87 -2.66 4.67
C LEU A 186 12.91 -3.79 4.55
N LYS A 187 12.55 -5.02 4.90
CA LYS A 187 13.44 -6.19 4.73
C LYS A 187 13.72 -6.48 3.27
N VAL A 188 12.67 -6.51 2.43
CA VAL A 188 12.79 -6.78 0.99
C VAL A 188 13.65 -5.72 0.31
N TYR A 189 13.44 -4.45 0.62
CA TYR A 189 14.14 -3.33 0.02
C TYR A 189 15.41 -2.90 0.80
N GLN A 190 15.90 -3.74 1.72
CA GLN A 190 17.16 -3.51 2.45
C GLN A 190 17.23 -2.10 3.07
N LYS A 191 16.16 -1.69 3.73
CA LYS A 191 15.98 -0.35 4.32
C LYS A 191 16.09 0.81 3.32
N ARG A 192 15.69 0.59 2.09
CA ARG A 192 15.52 1.60 1.04
C ARG A 192 14.10 1.53 0.49
N PRO A 193 13.08 1.86 1.32
CA PRO A 193 11.68 1.66 0.95
C PRO A 193 11.28 2.56 -0.22
N ILE A 194 10.58 1.97 -1.19
CA ILE A 194 9.96 2.71 -2.29
C ILE A 194 8.55 3.16 -1.96
N TYR A 195 7.88 2.47 -1.04
CA TYR A 195 6.66 2.97 -0.40
C TYR A 195 7.04 3.60 0.93
N TRP A 196 6.59 4.82 1.15
CA TRP A 196 6.84 5.53 2.40
C TRP A 196 5.59 5.50 3.26
N LEU A 197 5.77 5.22 4.54
CA LEU A 197 4.68 5.19 5.51
C LEU A 197 4.71 6.47 6.34
N PHE A 198 3.74 7.34 6.13
CA PHE A 198 3.38 8.39 7.07
C PHE A 198 2.77 7.74 8.31
N ASP A 199 3.25 8.09 9.49
CA ASP A 199 2.91 7.39 10.76
C ASP A 199 2.85 8.39 11.91
N SER A 200 1.66 8.61 12.46
CA SER A 200 1.44 9.52 13.58
C SER A 200 2.06 9.02 14.88
N GLY A 201 2.15 7.69 15.08
CA GLY A 201 2.73 7.13 16.27
C GLY A 201 2.16 5.78 16.71
N LYS A 202 2.36 5.49 18.00
CA LYS A 202 2.09 4.15 18.57
C LYS A 202 0.62 3.81 18.73
N LEU A 203 -0.25 4.80 18.74
CA LEU A 203 -1.69 4.60 18.91
C LEU A 203 -2.41 4.32 17.58
N ASN A 204 -1.68 4.38 16.46
CA ASN A 204 -2.21 4.27 15.11
C ASN A 204 -3.34 5.28 14.85
N GLY A 205 -3.16 6.52 15.28
CA GLY A 205 -4.12 7.58 15.06
C GLY A 205 -4.27 7.88 13.57
N PHE A 206 -3.13 7.94 12.85
CA PHE A 206 -3.12 8.11 11.40
C PHE A 206 -1.94 7.40 10.77
N LYS A 207 -2.20 6.65 9.71
CA LYS A 207 -1.16 6.09 8.83
C LYS A 207 -1.63 6.16 7.38
N ALA A 208 -0.67 6.42 6.48
CA ALA A 208 -0.90 6.35 5.04
C ALA A 208 0.37 5.92 4.31
N LEU A 209 0.21 5.09 3.29
CA LEU A 209 1.27 4.76 2.34
C LEU A 209 1.25 5.72 1.17
N ILE A 210 2.44 6.06 0.70
CA ILE A 210 2.66 6.72 -0.60
C ILE A 210 3.71 5.95 -1.40
N TYR A 211 3.67 6.09 -2.72
CA TYR A 211 4.73 5.61 -3.61
C TYR A 211 5.70 6.76 -3.91
N MET A 212 6.95 6.63 -3.49
CA MET A 212 7.98 7.66 -3.59
C MET A 212 8.13 8.23 -5.00
N HIS A 213 8.06 7.37 -6.03
CA HIS A 213 8.23 7.80 -7.41
C HIS A 213 7.09 8.66 -7.96
N ARG A 214 5.95 8.73 -7.25
CA ARG A 214 4.82 9.61 -7.55
C ARG A 214 4.74 10.81 -6.60
N TYR A 215 5.68 10.96 -5.68
CA TYR A 215 5.71 12.08 -4.75
C TYR A 215 5.93 13.40 -5.51
N ASN A 216 5.23 14.44 -5.10
CA ASN A 216 5.38 15.80 -5.58
C ASN A 216 5.25 16.79 -4.41
N ALA A 217 5.48 18.08 -4.69
CA ALA A 217 5.47 19.15 -3.69
C ALA A 217 4.12 19.30 -2.94
N ASP A 218 3.02 18.84 -3.52
CA ASP A 218 1.68 18.94 -2.93
C ASP A 218 1.28 17.69 -2.12
N THR A 219 2.02 16.58 -2.23
CA THR A 219 1.68 15.30 -1.59
C THR A 219 1.43 15.45 -0.08
N ILE A 220 2.31 16.15 0.66
CA ILE A 220 2.14 16.34 2.11
C ILE A 220 0.93 17.24 2.41
N GLY A 221 0.68 18.26 1.58
CA GLY A 221 -0.49 19.12 1.69
C GLY A 221 -1.80 18.37 1.49
N ASN A 222 -1.88 17.55 0.45
CA ASN A 222 -3.05 16.71 0.17
C ASN A 222 -3.27 15.67 1.29
N LEU A 223 -2.20 14.99 1.73
CA LEU A 223 -2.27 14.06 2.87
C LEU A 223 -2.84 14.72 4.12
N ARG A 224 -2.42 15.95 4.42
CA ARG A 224 -2.93 16.72 5.56
C ARG A 224 -4.41 17.05 5.43
N VAL A 225 -4.81 17.65 4.31
CA VAL A 225 -6.16 18.22 4.14
C VAL A 225 -7.20 17.14 3.85
N ASP A 226 -6.89 16.22 2.94
CA ASP A 226 -7.87 15.26 2.43
C ASP A 226 -7.98 14.01 3.32
N TYR A 227 -6.93 13.70 4.10
CA TYR A 227 -6.89 12.47 4.91
C TYR A 227 -6.76 12.75 6.41
N LEU A 228 -5.71 13.45 6.87
CA LEU A 228 -5.46 13.65 8.30
C LEU A 228 -6.59 14.46 8.96
N HIS A 229 -6.96 15.61 8.40
CA HIS A 229 -8.07 16.42 8.92
C HIS A 229 -9.43 15.71 8.81
N ARG A 230 -9.60 14.86 7.79
CA ARG A 230 -10.80 14.02 7.69
C ARG A 230 -10.83 12.99 8.80
N MET A 231 -9.67 12.36 9.11
CA MET A 231 -9.57 11.41 10.20
C MET A 231 -9.86 12.02 11.56
N GLU A 232 -9.37 13.23 11.82
CA GLU A 232 -9.69 13.98 13.06
C GLU A 232 -11.19 14.19 13.20
N ARG A 233 -11.86 14.66 12.14
CA ARG A 233 -13.34 14.84 12.17
C ARG A 233 -14.10 13.52 12.38
N ILE A 234 -13.59 12.42 11.82
CA ILE A 234 -14.18 11.08 12.05
C ILE A 234 -14.05 10.72 13.53
N TYR A 235 -12.88 10.90 14.13
CA TYR A 235 -12.68 10.63 15.56
C TYR A 235 -13.58 11.50 16.44
N GLU A 236 -13.71 12.77 16.16
CA GLU A 236 -14.61 13.67 16.90
C GLU A 236 -16.07 13.19 16.83
N SER A 237 -16.51 12.80 15.65
CA SER A 237 -17.87 12.26 15.45
C SER A 237 -18.08 10.95 16.20
N GLU A 238 -17.13 10.03 16.15
CA GLU A 238 -17.19 8.75 16.85
C GLU A 238 -17.14 8.93 18.39
N ILE A 239 -16.34 9.87 18.89
CA ILE A 239 -16.28 10.21 20.32
C ILE A 239 -17.66 10.71 20.79
N ASN A 240 -18.32 11.58 20.02
CA ASN A 240 -19.65 12.07 20.34
C ASN A 240 -20.68 10.93 20.32
N ARG A 241 -20.63 10.05 19.32
CA ARG A 241 -21.49 8.87 19.24
C ARG A 241 -21.30 7.92 20.44
N MET A 242 -20.05 7.72 20.89
CA MET A 242 -19.80 6.94 22.09
C MET A 242 -20.34 7.63 23.35
N GLN A 243 -20.25 8.95 23.44
CA GLN A 243 -20.84 9.70 24.55
C GLN A 243 -22.36 9.54 24.58
N ASP A 244 -23.03 9.67 23.45
CA ASP A 244 -24.48 9.46 23.35
C ASP A 244 -24.89 8.04 23.79
N THR A 245 -24.09 7.05 23.44
CA THR A 245 -24.31 5.66 23.91
C THR A 245 -24.16 5.56 25.42
N ILE A 246 -23.14 6.20 26.00
CA ILE A 246 -22.90 6.20 27.45
C ILE A 246 -24.05 6.84 28.21
N ASP A 247 -24.58 7.95 27.69
CA ASP A 247 -25.60 8.73 28.36
C ASP A 247 -27.02 8.12 28.24
N ASN A 248 -27.29 7.40 27.16
CA ASN A 248 -28.63 6.93 26.82
C ASN A 248 -28.82 5.40 26.92
N SER A 249 -27.76 4.58 26.98
CA SER A 249 -27.91 3.14 27.08
C SER A 249 -28.26 2.68 28.49
N GLY A 250 -29.33 1.91 28.62
CA GLY A 250 -29.67 1.22 29.87
C GLY A 250 -28.83 -0.07 30.11
N ASN A 251 -27.94 -0.44 29.17
CA ASN A 251 -27.14 -1.65 29.24
C ASN A 251 -25.72 -1.36 29.75
N ALA A 252 -25.42 -1.75 30.97
CA ALA A 252 -24.12 -1.52 31.60
C ALA A 252 -22.91 -2.09 30.80
N ARG A 253 -23.11 -3.16 30.03
CA ARG A 253 -22.06 -3.74 29.18
C ARG A 253 -21.78 -2.82 27.97
N GLU A 254 -22.81 -2.30 27.32
CA GLU A 254 -22.67 -1.33 26.22
C GLU A 254 -21.98 -0.05 26.69
N VAL A 255 -22.38 0.49 27.83
CA VAL A 255 -21.76 1.67 28.44
C VAL A 255 -20.26 1.42 28.70
N THR A 256 -19.92 0.24 29.23
CA THR A 256 -18.50 -0.10 29.46
C THR A 256 -17.69 -0.19 28.18
N VAL A 257 -18.23 -0.80 27.11
CA VAL A 257 -17.59 -0.91 25.79
C VAL A 257 -17.45 0.47 25.17
N ALA A 258 -18.50 1.28 25.17
CA ALA A 258 -18.49 2.63 24.63
C ALA A 258 -17.48 3.54 25.35
N SER A 259 -17.38 3.44 26.69
CA SER A 259 -16.42 4.20 27.48
C SER A 259 -14.97 3.87 27.13
N LYS A 260 -14.63 2.60 27.00
CA LYS A 260 -13.28 2.16 26.58
C LYS A 260 -12.96 2.61 25.15
N ARG A 261 -13.93 2.49 24.25
CA ARG A 261 -13.77 2.93 22.86
C ARG A 261 -13.56 4.43 22.79
N LYS A 262 -14.38 5.22 23.49
CA LYS A 262 -14.21 6.67 23.58
C LYS A 262 -12.83 7.07 24.08
N GLU A 263 -12.32 6.45 25.13
CA GLU A 263 -10.99 6.72 25.66
C GLU A 263 -9.89 6.42 24.62
N LYS A 264 -10.01 5.32 23.87
CA LYS A 264 -9.09 4.99 22.77
C LYS A 264 -9.13 6.07 21.69
N LEU A 265 -10.31 6.43 21.20
CA LEU A 265 -10.50 7.44 20.16
C LEU A 265 -9.96 8.82 20.56
N GLN A 266 -10.16 9.23 21.82
CA GLN A 266 -9.60 10.48 22.35
C GLN A 266 -8.07 10.50 22.32
N LYS A 267 -7.44 9.37 22.64
CA LYS A 267 -5.96 9.25 22.56
C LYS A 267 -5.48 9.28 21.12
N GLN A 268 -6.20 8.63 20.20
CA GLN A 268 -5.88 8.64 18.76
C GLN A 268 -6.07 10.04 18.16
N LEU A 269 -7.14 10.73 18.50
CA LEU A 269 -7.38 12.11 18.07
C LEU A 269 -6.25 13.04 18.53
N LYS A 270 -5.84 12.93 19.78
CA LYS A 270 -4.71 13.72 20.30
C LYS A 270 -3.42 13.43 19.55
N GLU A 271 -3.12 12.16 19.26
CA GLU A 271 -1.96 11.77 18.45
C GLU A 271 -2.02 12.39 17.04
N CYS A 272 -3.22 12.41 16.39
CA CYS A 272 -3.42 13.06 15.09
C CYS A 272 -3.14 14.57 15.18
N GLN A 273 -3.67 15.28 16.18
CA GLN A 273 -3.47 16.71 16.36
C GLN A 273 -1.99 17.07 16.57
N GLU A 274 -1.27 16.30 17.40
CA GLU A 274 0.18 16.49 17.59
C GLU A 274 0.98 16.18 16.30
N TYR A 275 0.46 15.28 15.48
CA TYR A 275 1.03 14.95 14.18
C TYR A 275 0.72 16.02 13.13
N ASP A 276 -0.48 16.60 13.14
CA ASP A 276 -0.89 17.68 12.24
C ASP A 276 0.00 18.91 12.38
N GLU A 277 0.41 19.26 13.61
CA GLU A 277 1.36 20.35 13.82
C GLU A 277 2.67 20.13 13.05
N LYS A 278 3.20 18.89 13.04
CA LYS A 278 4.43 18.54 12.31
C LYS A 278 4.22 18.56 10.80
N ILE A 279 3.14 17.93 10.34
CA ILE A 279 2.78 17.87 8.92
C ILE A 279 2.53 19.28 8.37
N GLY A 280 1.91 20.17 9.14
CA GLY A 280 1.63 21.56 8.74
C GLY A 280 2.89 22.33 8.33
N HIS A 281 4.01 22.17 9.07
CA HIS A 281 5.28 22.80 8.71
C HIS A 281 5.86 22.28 7.39
N LEU A 282 5.76 20.98 7.16
CA LEU A 282 6.26 20.33 5.95
C LEU A 282 5.38 20.61 4.74
N ALA A 283 4.05 20.64 4.91
CA ALA A 283 3.10 20.99 3.86
C ALA A 283 3.34 22.41 3.33
N LEU A 284 3.59 23.37 4.23
CA LEU A 284 3.91 24.74 3.84
C LEU A 284 5.27 24.86 3.12
N SER A 285 6.19 23.93 3.39
CA SER A 285 7.51 23.93 2.77
C SER A 285 7.50 23.46 1.32
N ARG A 286 6.45 22.77 0.86
CA ARG A 286 6.27 22.25 -0.51
C ARG A 286 7.55 21.58 -1.03
N ILE A 287 8.06 20.60 -0.28
CA ILE A 287 9.37 19.99 -0.51
C ILE A 287 9.30 19.16 -1.80
N GLU A 288 10.25 19.41 -2.70
CA GLU A 288 10.44 18.61 -3.90
C GLU A 288 11.56 17.58 -3.68
N ILE A 289 11.44 16.42 -4.31
CA ILE A 289 12.49 15.39 -4.29
C ILE A 289 13.10 15.24 -5.68
N ASP A 290 14.34 14.74 -5.70
CA ASP A 290 15.01 14.30 -6.91
C ASP A 290 15.25 12.80 -6.79
N LEU A 291 14.68 12.00 -7.70
CA LEU A 291 14.81 10.54 -7.65
C LEU A 291 16.27 10.08 -7.80
N ASP A 292 17.13 10.87 -8.46
CA ASP A 292 18.53 10.57 -8.64
C ASP A 292 19.34 10.68 -7.33
N ASP A 293 18.88 11.48 -6.36
CA ASP A 293 19.48 11.57 -5.02
C ASP A 293 19.38 10.25 -4.22
N GLY A 294 18.49 9.35 -4.64
CA GLY A 294 18.25 8.06 -4.03
C GLY A 294 17.33 8.12 -2.79
N VAL A 295 16.88 6.91 -2.38
CA VAL A 295 15.81 6.76 -1.40
C VAL A 295 16.12 7.40 -0.05
N LYS A 296 17.32 7.20 0.50
CA LYS A 296 17.65 7.68 1.86
C LYS A 296 17.74 9.20 1.94
N VAL A 297 18.34 9.84 0.95
CA VAL A 297 18.46 11.29 0.89
C VAL A 297 17.07 11.93 0.80
N ASN A 298 16.24 11.44 -0.10
CA ASN A 298 14.87 11.92 -0.25
C ASN A 298 14.00 11.64 0.99
N TYR A 299 14.22 10.53 1.69
CA TYR A 299 13.50 10.17 2.93
C TYR A 299 13.77 11.18 4.06
N GLU A 300 15.00 11.67 4.17
CA GLU A 300 15.36 12.73 5.12
C GLU A 300 14.88 14.09 4.63
N LYS A 301 15.02 14.38 3.34
CA LYS A 301 14.65 15.64 2.71
C LYS A 301 13.17 15.98 2.93
N VAL A 302 12.25 15.02 2.71
CA VAL A 302 10.81 15.26 2.88
C VAL A 302 10.39 15.51 4.33
N GLN A 303 11.25 15.20 5.29
CA GLN A 303 11.04 15.44 6.72
C GLN A 303 11.76 16.71 7.22
N THR A 304 12.38 17.48 6.33
CA THR A 304 13.13 18.68 6.68
C THR A 304 12.46 19.90 6.07
N ALA A 305 11.93 20.80 6.90
CA ALA A 305 11.29 22.02 6.45
C ALA A 305 12.32 23.02 5.87
N ASN A 306 11.83 24.03 5.15
CA ASN A 306 12.69 25.04 4.50
C ASN A 306 13.59 25.85 5.47
N ASP A 307 13.23 25.89 6.75
CA ASP A 307 14.05 26.49 7.82
C ASP A 307 15.15 25.54 8.34
N GLY A 308 15.26 24.35 7.79
CA GLY A 308 16.22 23.31 8.17
C GLY A 308 15.78 22.47 9.38
N LYS A 309 14.60 22.69 9.94
CA LYS A 309 14.10 21.91 11.07
C LYS A 309 13.54 20.59 10.59
N GLN A 310 13.92 19.49 11.26
CA GLN A 310 13.43 18.16 10.98
C GLN A 310 12.19 17.84 11.81
N TYR A 311 11.22 17.24 11.14
CA TYR A 311 9.98 16.73 11.75
C TYR A 311 9.82 15.25 11.38
N GLN A 312 9.89 14.38 12.36
CA GLN A 312 9.68 12.96 12.11
C GLN A 312 8.18 12.70 11.85
N VAL A 313 7.85 12.45 10.58
CA VAL A 313 6.49 12.17 10.11
C VAL A 313 6.41 10.83 9.39
N LEU A 314 7.54 10.28 8.96
CA LEU A 314 7.62 8.96 8.35
C LEU A 314 8.04 7.91 9.39
N ALA A 315 7.59 6.66 9.19
CA ALA A 315 8.01 5.51 9.99
C ALA A 315 9.53 5.33 9.89
N LYS A 316 10.17 4.83 10.95
CA LYS A 316 11.64 4.63 10.95
C LYS A 316 12.07 3.54 9.98
N ILE A 317 13.19 3.75 9.26
CA ILE A 317 13.81 2.79 8.33
C ILE A 317 15.07 2.15 8.91
#